data_818ab23c79a9402d7bd805504c9a8e34
#
_entry.id   818ab23c79a9402d7bd805504c9a8e34
#
_cell.length_a   1.000
_cell.length_b   1.000
_cell.length_c   1.000
_cell.angle_alpha   90.00
_cell.angle_beta   90.00
_cell.angle_gamma   90.00
#
_symmetry.space_group_name_H-M   'P 1'
#
loop_
_entity.id
_entity.type
_entity.pdbx_description
1 polymer ?
#
loop_
_entity_poly.entity_id
_entity_poly.type
_entity_poly.pdbx_seq_one_letter_code
_entity_poly.pdbx_strand_id
1 'polypeptide(L)'
;MTSISDIAKKAGVAKSTVSRVINHHPHVSDETRQKVMDLINELDYIPNQLARDLSRGKTQKIGVVIPHTRHPYFTQLINGLLDAAKASDYQLVMMPSDYNQELELSYLKQLKMEAIDALIFTSRATSLDMIETYAKYGRIVLCEELQGSNLLSSAYLDRYSSFVDAFSTMKTRGLEHLVLLFSRDNESSAT
;
A
#
# COMPACT_ATOMS: atom_id res chain seq x y z
N MET A 1 -23.51 20.86 -8.98
CA MET A 1 -23.07 19.52 -8.54
C MET A 1 -23.99 19.10 -7.37
N THR A 2 -24.70 17.99 -7.50
CA THR A 2 -25.60 17.50 -6.45
C THR A 2 -24.80 17.10 -5.21
N SER A 3 -25.27 17.46 -4.02
CA SER A 3 -24.63 17.16 -2.75
C SER A 3 -25.45 16.17 -1.91
N ILE A 4 -24.81 15.54 -0.94
CA ILE A 4 -25.53 14.70 0.05
C ILE A 4 -26.63 15.47 0.78
N SER A 5 -26.49 16.81 0.90
CA SER A 5 -27.50 17.69 1.48
C SER A 5 -28.74 17.82 0.63
N ASP A 6 -28.58 17.85 -0.69
CA ASP A 6 -29.71 17.98 -1.63
C ASP A 6 -30.51 16.68 -1.66
N ILE A 7 -29.83 15.53 -1.62
CA ILE A 7 -30.46 14.22 -1.50
C ILE A 7 -31.24 14.13 -0.17
N ALA A 8 -30.63 14.53 0.93
CA ALA A 8 -31.26 14.50 2.25
C ALA A 8 -32.55 15.34 2.29
N LYS A 9 -32.49 16.57 1.72
CA LYS A 9 -33.65 17.45 1.59
C LYS A 9 -34.79 16.82 0.75
N LYS A 10 -34.43 16.30 -0.45
CA LYS A 10 -35.42 15.66 -1.33
C LYS A 10 -36.03 14.38 -0.73
N ALA A 11 -35.23 13.58 -0.05
CA ALA A 11 -35.68 12.36 0.62
C ALA A 11 -36.48 12.64 1.91
N GLY A 12 -36.37 13.84 2.48
CA GLY A 12 -36.98 14.17 3.78
C GLY A 12 -36.31 13.45 4.96
N VAL A 13 -35.01 13.19 4.87
CA VAL A 13 -34.23 12.51 5.91
C VAL A 13 -32.97 13.30 6.31
N ALA A 14 -32.34 12.93 7.42
CA ALA A 14 -31.07 13.55 7.83
C ALA A 14 -29.94 13.16 6.89
N LYS A 15 -28.91 14.03 6.77
CA LYS A 15 -27.66 13.72 6.02
C LYS A 15 -26.99 12.44 6.51
N SER A 16 -27.01 12.19 7.81
CA SER A 16 -26.51 10.97 8.43
C SER A 16 -27.24 9.73 7.95
N THR A 17 -28.56 9.81 7.67
CA THR A 17 -29.34 8.70 7.13
C THR A 17 -28.93 8.41 5.68
N VAL A 18 -28.76 9.44 4.84
CA VAL A 18 -28.24 9.26 3.48
C VAL A 18 -26.85 8.62 3.49
N SER A 19 -25.96 9.10 4.36
CA SER A 19 -24.61 8.51 4.54
C SER A 19 -24.69 7.03 4.96
N ARG A 20 -25.59 6.67 5.86
CA ARG A 20 -25.80 5.26 6.27
C ARG A 20 -26.30 4.40 5.11
N VAL A 21 -27.19 4.91 4.28
CA VAL A 21 -27.66 4.19 3.08
C VAL A 21 -26.52 3.93 2.11
N ILE A 22 -25.72 4.97 1.78
CA ILE A 22 -24.57 4.87 0.87
C ILE A 22 -23.52 3.88 1.39
N ASN A 23 -23.34 3.80 2.71
CA ASN A 23 -22.38 2.89 3.35
C ASN A 23 -23.00 1.54 3.75
N HIS A 24 -24.17 1.19 3.23
CA HIS A 24 -24.88 -0.08 3.47
C HIS A 24 -25.09 -0.42 4.95
N HIS A 25 -25.26 0.59 5.79
CA HIS A 25 -25.46 0.38 7.23
C HIS A 25 -26.76 -0.40 7.50
N PRO A 26 -26.75 -1.43 8.40
CA PRO A 26 -27.91 -2.30 8.60
C PRO A 26 -29.12 -1.63 9.27
N HIS A 27 -28.90 -0.53 10.00
CA HIS A 27 -29.99 0.16 10.76
C HIS A 27 -30.67 1.27 9.97
N VAL A 28 -31.10 0.99 8.74
CA VAL A 28 -31.93 1.87 7.91
C VAL A 28 -33.07 1.00 7.33
N SER A 29 -34.33 1.46 7.44
CA SER A 29 -35.46 0.72 6.88
C SER A 29 -35.32 0.57 5.36
N ASP A 30 -35.86 -0.52 4.82
CA ASP A 30 -35.79 -0.82 3.38
C ASP A 30 -36.50 0.27 2.57
N GLU A 31 -37.61 0.81 3.04
CA GLU A 31 -38.34 1.91 2.40
C GLU A 31 -37.45 3.18 2.29
N THR A 32 -36.78 3.55 3.39
CA THR A 32 -35.88 4.71 3.39
C THR A 32 -34.68 4.46 2.49
N ARG A 33 -34.15 3.24 2.51
CA ARG A 33 -33.03 2.84 1.67
C ARG A 33 -33.39 2.97 0.18
N GLN A 34 -34.55 2.41 -0.21
CA GLN A 34 -34.99 2.46 -1.59
C GLN A 34 -35.20 3.90 -2.05
N LYS A 35 -35.92 4.73 -1.26
CA LYS A 35 -36.17 6.14 -1.57
C LYS A 35 -34.88 6.93 -1.79
N VAL A 36 -33.87 6.72 -0.95
CA VAL A 36 -32.57 7.41 -1.08
C VAL A 36 -31.80 6.91 -2.30
N MET A 37 -31.82 5.60 -2.58
CA MET A 37 -31.14 5.03 -3.74
C MET A 37 -31.78 5.50 -5.05
N ASP A 38 -33.11 5.60 -5.12
CA ASP A 38 -33.82 6.12 -6.30
C ASP A 38 -33.39 7.58 -6.59
N LEU A 39 -33.29 8.41 -5.55
CA LEU A 39 -32.85 9.80 -5.68
C LEU A 39 -31.35 9.91 -6.08
N ILE A 40 -30.52 9.02 -5.57
CA ILE A 40 -29.10 8.95 -5.98
C ILE A 40 -29.00 8.67 -7.48
N ASN A 41 -29.79 7.71 -7.97
CA ASN A 41 -29.83 7.35 -9.40
C ASN A 41 -30.46 8.48 -10.25
N GLU A 42 -31.59 9.06 -9.83
CA GLU A 42 -32.27 10.17 -10.52
C GLU A 42 -31.36 11.38 -10.70
N LEU A 43 -30.56 11.70 -9.66
CA LEU A 43 -29.71 12.88 -9.62
C LEU A 43 -28.28 12.62 -10.13
N ASP A 44 -27.99 11.41 -10.60
CA ASP A 44 -26.64 10.95 -10.99
C ASP A 44 -25.60 11.35 -9.93
N TYR A 45 -25.92 11.10 -8.66
CA TYR A 45 -25.05 11.49 -7.56
C TYR A 45 -23.95 10.47 -7.35
N ILE A 46 -22.71 10.89 -7.54
CA ILE A 46 -21.54 10.10 -7.22
C ILE A 46 -21.00 10.53 -5.85
N PRO A 47 -20.98 9.62 -4.85
CA PRO A 47 -20.43 9.92 -3.55
C PRO A 47 -18.96 10.39 -3.64
N ASN A 48 -18.67 11.52 -2.99
CA ASN A 48 -17.29 12.02 -2.94
C ASN A 48 -16.39 11.06 -2.15
N GLN A 49 -15.38 10.50 -2.80
CA GLN A 49 -14.45 9.56 -2.19
C GLN A 49 -13.71 10.18 -0.99
N LEU A 50 -13.27 11.43 -1.09
CA LEU A 50 -12.59 12.12 0.02
C LEU A 50 -13.48 12.22 1.28
N ALA A 51 -14.80 12.48 1.10
CA ALA A 51 -15.73 12.51 2.22
C ALA A 51 -15.94 11.13 2.85
N ARG A 52 -15.88 10.07 2.03
CA ARG A 52 -15.95 8.68 2.51
C ARG A 52 -14.69 8.29 3.26
N ASP A 53 -13.53 8.62 2.73
CA ASP A 53 -12.23 8.33 3.33
C ASP A 53 -12.13 9.03 4.70
N LEU A 54 -12.51 10.31 4.78
CA LEU A 54 -12.57 11.08 6.02
C LEU A 54 -13.54 10.44 7.04
N SER A 55 -14.71 10.01 6.58
CA SER A 55 -15.70 9.35 7.45
C SER A 55 -15.25 8.00 7.97
N ARG A 56 -14.43 7.27 7.20
CA ARG A 56 -13.90 5.95 7.55
C ARG A 56 -12.57 6.03 8.31
N GLY A 57 -11.88 7.17 8.26
CA GLY A 57 -10.52 7.32 8.76
C GLY A 57 -9.49 6.46 8.01
N LYS A 58 -9.80 6.09 6.75
CA LYS A 58 -8.95 5.26 5.88
C LYS A 58 -9.18 5.61 4.42
N THR A 59 -8.09 5.61 3.65
CA THR A 59 -8.12 5.85 2.20
C THR A 59 -8.28 4.58 1.37
N GLN A 60 -8.06 3.41 1.98
CA GLN A 60 -7.96 2.10 1.31
C GLN A 60 -6.86 2.08 0.23
N LYS A 61 -5.80 2.86 0.42
CA LYS A 61 -4.63 2.92 -0.46
C LYS A 61 -3.38 2.48 0.26
N ILE A 62 -2.60 1.64 -0.41
CA ILE A 62 -1.28 1.20 0.03
C ILE A 62 -0.26 1.69 -0.99
N GLY A 63 0.71 2.48 -0.55
CA GLY A 63 1.84 2.88 -1.37
C GLY A 63 2.83 1.72 -1.52
N VAL A 64 3.29 1.49 -2.74
CA VAL A 64 4.34 0.50 -3.04
C VAL A 64 5.55 1.22 -3.60
N VAL A 65 6.56 1.42 -2.77
CA VAL A 65 7.83 2.02 -3.17
C VAL A 65 8.64 0.96 -3.91
N ILE A 66 8.96 1.27 -5.15
CA ILE A 66 9.68 0.38 -6.07
C ILE A 66 10.79 1.14 -6.77
N PRO A 67 12.04 0.61 -6.81
CA PRO A 67 13.12 1.31 -7.48
C PRO A 67 12.87 1.43 -8.99
N HIS A 68 12.41 0.36 -9.64
CA HIS A 68 12.06 0.32 -11.05
C HIS A 68 11.22 -0.91 -11.38
N THR A 69 10.47 -0.88 -12.49
CA THR A 69 9.57 -1.96 -12.90
C THR A 69 10.17 -2.96 -13.89
N ARG A 70 11.40 -2.70 -14.37
CA ARG A 70 12.00 -3.47 -15.49
C ARG A 70 12.60 -4.82 -15.09
N HIS A 71 12.81 -5.07 -13.79
CA HIS A 71 13.41 -6.31 -13.32
C HIS A 71 12.33 -7.36 -13.01
N PRO A 72 12.45 -8.61 -13.50
CA PRO A 72 11.44 -9.66 -13.33
C PRO A 72 11.05 -9.92 -11.86
N TYR A 73 12.00 -9.79 -10.93
CA TYR A 73 11.75 -9.92 -9.50
C TYR A 73 10.67 -8.96 -9.02
N PHE A 74 10.78 -7.67 -9.35
CA PHE A 74 9.79 -6.68 -8.93
C PHE A 74 8.43 -6.92 -9.60
N THR A 75 8.42 -7.39 -10.84
CA THR A 75 7.17 -7.73 -11.55
C THR A 75 6.41 -8.83 -10.82
N GLN A 76 7.08 -9.90 -10.40
CA GLN A 76 6.45 -11.00 -9.66
C GLN A 76 5.95 -10.53 -8.29
N LEU A 77 6.74 -9.72 -7.59
CA LEU A 77 6.35 -9.16 -6.29
C LEU A 77 5.10 -8.27 -6.42
N ILE A 78 5.06 -7.41 -7.44
CA ILE A 78 3.90 -6.56 -7.72
C ILE A 78 2.65 -7.41 -8.00
N ASN A 79 2.75 -8.47 -8.77
CA ASN A 79 1.62 -9.34 -9.07
C ASN A 79 1.05 -9.96 -7.78
N GLY A 80 1.90 -10.48 -6.89
CA GLY A 80 1.45 -10.98 -5.59
C GLY A 80 0.79 -9.91 -4.72
N LEU A 81 1.33 -8.69 -4.72
CA LEU A 81 0.75 -7.56 -3.99
C LEU A 81 -0.61 -7.16 -4.57
N LEU A 82 -0.76 -7.15 -5.91
CA LEU A 82 -2.03 -6.85 -6.58
C LEU A 82 -3.11 -7.88 -6.23
N ASP A 83 -2.78 -9.17 -6.23
CA ASP A 83 -3.71 -10.23 -5.87
C ASP A 83 -4.19 -10.08 -4.41
N ALA A 84 -3.26 -9.82 -3.49
CA ALA A 84 -3.58 -9.59 -2.09
C ALA A 84 -4.42 -8.31 -1.87
N ALA A 85 -4.08 -7.22 -2.55
CA ALA A 85 -4.80 -5.96 -2.46
C ALA A 85 -6.25 -6.09 -2.96
N LYS A 86 -6.44 -6.79 -4.11
CA LYS A 86 -7.75 -7.08 -4.66
C LYS A 86 -8.61 -7.90 -3.71
N ALA A 87 -8.03 -8.91 -3.06
CA ALA A 87 -8.74 -9.75 -2.08
C ALA A 87 -9.14 -8.98 -0.81
N SER A 88 -8.46 -7.87 -0.51
CA SER A 88 -8.63 -7.06 0.71
C SER A 88 -9.32 -5.71 0.46
N ASP A 89 -9.81 -5.45 -0.75
CA ASP A 89 -10.45 -4.18 -1.18
C ASP A 89 -9.53 -2.95 -0.98
N TYR A 90 -8.20 -3.14 -1.20
CA TYR A 90 -7.22 -2.07 -1.20
C TYR A 90 -6.76 -1.74 -2.63
N GLN A 91 -6.43 -0.47 -2.85
CA GLN A 91 -5.78 0.00 -4.06
C GLN A 91 -4.27 0.12 -3.84
N LEU A 92 -3.47 -0.31 -4.81
CA LEU A 92 -2.04 -0.07 -4.79
C LEU A 92 -1.69 1.21 -5.55
N VAL A 93 -0.92 2.07 -4.90
CA VAL A 93 -0.34 3.28 -5.51
C VAL A 93 1.14 3.00 -5.76
N MET A 94 1.51 2.85 -7.04
CA MET A 94 2.90 2.62 -7.41
C MET A 94 3.73 3.90 -7.24
N MET A 95 4.84 3.80 -6.53
CA MET A 95 5.72 4.90 -6.14
C MET A 95 7.16 4.61 -6.57
N PRO A 96 7.50 4.84 -7.86
CA PRO A 96 8.85 4.60 -8.36
C PRO A 96 9.84 5.57 -7.70
N SER A 97 10.96 5.04 -7.21
CA SER A 97 11.97 5.84 -6.50
C SER A 97 13.30 5.98 -7.25
N ASP A 98 13.62 5.06 -8.16
CA ASP A 98 14.94 4.95 -8.79
C ASP A 98 16.09 5.02 -7.76
N TYR A 99 15.85 4.50 -6.53
CA TYR A 99 16.74 4.63 -5.38
C TYR A 99 17.07 6.08 -5.00
N ASN A 100 16.19 7.01 -5.31
CA ASN A 100 16.32 8.40 -4.88
C ASN A 100 15.74 8.56 -3.47
N GLN A 101 16.61 8.84 -2.51
CA GLN A 101 16.25 9.00 -1.11
C GLN A 101 15.26 10.16 -0.89
N GLU A 102 15.37 11.26 -1.63
CA GLU A 102 14.45 12.40 -1.49
C GLU A 102 13.02 12.02 -1.92
N LEU A 103 12.90 11.22 -3.00
CA LEU A 103 11.60 10.71 -3.44
C LEU A 103 11.01 9.76 -2.40
N GLU A 104 11.79 8.83 -1.86
CA GLU A 104 11.35 7.91 -0.81
C GLU A 104 10.86 8.66 0.44
N LEU A 105 11.59 9.71 0.85
CA LEU A 105 11.16 10.60 1.93
C LEU A 105 9.85 11.33 1.61
N SER A 106 9.64 11.73 0.35
CA SER A 106 8.37 12.34 -0.07
C SER A 106 7.20 11.36 0.05
N TYR A 107 7.43 10.08 -0.21
CA TYR A 107 6.42 9.01 -0.06
C TYR A 107 6.11 8.74 1.42
N LEU A 108 7.11 8.72 2.28
CA LEU A 108 6.91 8.65 3.73
C LEU A 108 6.08 9.83 4.27
N LYS A 109 6.24 11.03 3.69
CA LYS A 109 5.40 12.18 4.02
C LYS A 109 3.94 11.97 3.63
N GLN A 110 3.64 11.24 2.55
CA GLN A 110 2.25 10.92 2.18
C GLN A 110 1.57 10.04 3.23
N LEU A 111 2.31 9.11 3.86
CA LEU A 111 1.82 8.35 5.01
C LEU A 111 1.48 9.28 6.19
N LYS A 112 2.38 10.21 6.51
CA LYS A 112 2.15 11.21 7.57
C LYS A 112 0.95 12.12 7.29
N MET A 113 0.67 12.42 6.02
CA MET A 113 -0.46 13.26 5.60
C MET A 113 -1.77 12.46 5.43
N GLU A 114 -1.77 11.18 5.80
CA GLU A 114 -2.93 10.27 5.66
C GLU A 114 -3.45 10.17 4.21
N ALA A 115 -2.58 10.41 3.21
CA ALA A 115 -2.92 10.25 1.80
C ALA A 115 -2.95 8.76 1.38
N ILE A 116 -2.28 7.92 2.15
CA ILE A 116 -2.23 6.45 2.06
C ILE A 116 -2.24 5.86 3.47
N ASP A 117 -2.75 4.64 3.62
CA ASP A 117 -2.90 3.97 4.92
C ASP A 117 -1.65 3.19 5.33
N ALA A 118 -0.85 2.74 4.36
CA ALA A 118 0.36 1.96 4.58
C ALA A 118 1.37 2.14 3.44
N LEU A 119 2.62 1.80 3.71
CA LEU A 119 3.71 1.75 2.73
C LEU A 119 4.37 0.37 2.71
N ILE A 120 4.68 -0.09 1.50
CA ILE A 120 5.50 -1.28 1.27
C ILE A 120 6.75 -0.84 0.51
N PHE A 121 7.93 -1.06 1.08
CA PHE A 121 9.20 -0.88 0.37
C PHE A 121 9.64 -2.20 -0.22
N THR A 122 9.62 -2.31 -1.53
CA THR A 122 10.13 -3.50 -2.22
C THR A 122 11.67 -3.52 -2.25
N SER A 123 12.26 -2.37 -2.16
CA SER A 123 13.67 -2.05 -1.93
C SER A 123 13.76 -0.57 -1.58
N ARG A 124 14.88 -0.12 -0.99
CA ARG A 124 15.04 1.24 -0.48
C ARG A 124 16.44 1.79 -0.71
N ALA A 125 16.55 3.12 -0.69
CA ALA A 125 17.78 3.87 -0.51
C ALA A 125 17.81 4.59 0.85
N THR A 126 16.64 4.89 1.42
CA THR A 126 16.49 5.54 2.73
C THR A 126 16.91 4.60 3.86
N SER A 127 17.63 5.11 4.87
CA SER A 127 18.05 4.33 6.03
C SER A 127 16.86 3.83 6.86
N LEU A 128 17.04 2.70 7.54
CA LEU A 128 16.02 2.11 8.42
C LEU A 128 15.63 3.08 9.53
N ASP A 129 16.59 3.72 10.20
CA ASP A 129 16.34 4.67 11.26
C ASP A 129 15.40 5.80 10.81
N MET A 130 15.60 6.30 9.59
CA MET A 130 14.73 7.34 9.02
C MET A 130 13.33 6.81 8.77
N ILE A 131 13.20 5.62 8.20
CA ILE A 131 11.89 4.97 7.95
C ILE A 131 11.14 4.73 9.25
N GLU A 132 11.82 4.27 10.31
CA GLU A 132 11.23 4.03 11.62
C GLU A 132 10.60 5.28 12.24
N THR A 133 11.15 6.47 11.98
CA THR A 133 10.55 7.72 12.47
C THR A 133 9.13 7.95 11.96
N TYR A 134 8.76 7.31 10.84
CA TYR A 134 7.44 7.40 10.22
C TYR A 134 6.48 6.25 10.62
N ALA A 135 6.95 5.20 11.30
CA ALA A 135 6.12 4.06 11.71
C ALA A 135 4.93 4.44 12.60
N LYS A 136 5.01 5.55 13.30
CA LYS A 136 3.92 6.11 14.11
C LYS A 136 2.74 6.67 13.31
N TYR A 137 2.91 6.90 12.02
CA TYR A 137 1.87 7.48 11.15
C TYR A 137 1.09 6.43 10.36
N GLY A 138 1.59 5.18 10.29
CA GLY A 138 0.92 4.08 9.59
C GLY A 138 1.80 2.86 9.48
N ARG A 139 1.27 1.78 8.92
CA ARG A 139 2.02 0.54 8.76
C ARG A 139 3.05 0.66 7.65
N ILE A 140 4.29 0.24 7.95
CA ILE A 140 5.36 0.15 6.97
C ILE A 140 5.87 -1.29 6.94
N VAL A 141 5.92 -1.86 5.74
CA VAL A 141 6.43 -3.21 5.47
C VAL A 141 7.64 -3.10 4.57
N LEU A 142 8.69 -3.83 4.88
CA LEU A 142 9.92 -3.91 4.09
C LEU A 142 10.07 -5.31 3.50
N CYS A 143 10.42 -5.41 2.22
CA CYS A 143 10.69 -6.69 1.56
C CYS A 143 12.16 -7.11 1.74
N GLU A 144 12.68 -6.95 2.95
CA GLU A 144 14.03 -7.32 3.35
C GLU A 144 14.04 -7.86 4.78
N GLU A 145 15.08 -8.59 5.15
CA GLU A 145 15.29 -9.06 6.51
C GLU A 145 15.56 -7.86 7.44
N LEU A 146 14.83 -7.80 8.54
CA LEU A 146 15.03 -6.78 9.56
C LEU A 146 15.66 -7.42 10.79
N GLN A 147 16.81 -6.91 11.19
CA GLN A 147 17.46 -7.28 12.45
C GLN A 147 17.11 -6.22 13.51
N GLY A 148 16.30 -6.60 14.49
CA GLY A 148 16.13 -5.81 15.72
C GLY A 148 15.10 -4.69 15.71
N SER A 149 14.37 -4.43 14.62
CA SER A 149 13.26 -3.46 14.61
C SER A 149 11.96 -4.08 15.11
N ASN A 150 11.32 -3.46 16.10
CA ASN A 150 9.97 -3.81 16.56
C ASN A 150 8.88 -2.88 16.00
N LEU A 151 9.26 -1.84 15.24
CA LEU A 151 8.35 -0.81 14.73
C LEU A 151 7.93 -1.07 13.28
N LEU A 152 8.78 -1.76 12.52
CA LEU A 152 8.56 -2.08 11.12
C LEU A 152 8.16 -3.55 10.97
N SER A 153 7.40 -3.84 9.93
CA SER A 153 7.08 -5.22 9.53
C SER A 153 7.99 -5.66 8.38
N SER A 154 8.31 -6.94 8.33
CA SER A 154 9.16 -7.52 7.30
C SER A 154 8.48 -8.71 6.63
N ALA A 155 8.63 -8.83 5.30
CA ALA A 155 8.25 -9.99 4.51
C ALA A 155 9.29 -10.18 3.41
N TYR A 156 10.15 -11.18 3.52
CA TYR A 156 11.29 -11.36 2.64
C TYR A 156 11.51 -12.83 2.26
N LEU A 157 12.32 -13.02 1.22
CA LEU A 157 12.84 -14.32 0.85
C LEU A 157 14.21 -14.51 1.50
N ASP A 158 14.41 -15.65 2.18
CA ASP A 158 15.73 -16.07 2.63
C ASP A 158 16.59 -16.41 1.39
N ARG A 159 17.45 -15.46 1.03
CA ARG A 159 18.41 -15.63 -0.08
C ARG A 159 19.73 -16.19 0.39
N TYR A 160 20.05 -16.06 1.67
CA TYR A 160 21.33 -16.48 2.21
C TYR A 160 21.55 -17.99 2.02
N SER A 161 20.57 -18.80 2.44
CA SER A 161 20.64 -20.26 2.26
C SER A 161 20.77 -20.64 0.78
N SER A 162 20.05 -19.97 -0.12
CA SER A 162 20.13 -20.22 -1.57
C SER A 162 21.53 -19.89 -2.14
N PHE A 163 22.16 -18.81 -1.67
CA PHE A 163 23.54 -18.49 -2.06
C PHE A 163 24.54 -19.48 -1.50
N VAL A 164 24.42 -19.89 -0.24
CA VAL A 164 25.27 -20.90 0.38
C VAL A 164 25.20 -22.22 -0.39
N ASP A 165 24.00 -22.66 -0.77
CA ASP A 165 23.79 -23.88 -1.56
C ASP A 165 24.41 -23.77 -2.96
N ALA A 166 24.23 -22.62 -3.62
CA ALA A 166 24.85 -22.36 -4.92
C ALA A 166 26.38 -22.43 -4.85
N PHE A 167 26.99 -21.76 -3.86
CA PHE A 167 28.43 -21.80 -3.62
C PHE A 167 28.93 -23.22 -3.32
N SER A 168 28.24 -23.93 -2.44
CA SER A 168 28.59 -25.30 -2.09
C SER A 168 28.55 -26.21 -3.32
N THR A 169 27.52 -26.05 -4.17
CA THR A 169 27.40 -26.80 -5.42
C THR A 169 28.53 -26.48 -6.40
N MET A 170 28.90 -25.20 -6.54
CA MET A 170 30.02 -24.80 -7.40
C MET A 170 31.36 -25.39 -6.92
N LYS A 171 31.60 -25.34 -5.61
CA LYS A 171 32.80 -25.90 -4.99
C LYS A 171 32.88 -27.43 -5.17
N THR A 172 31.79 -28.15 -4.98
CA THR A 172 31.75 -29.61 -5.19
C THR A 172 31.97 -30.00 -6.66
N ARG A 173 31.67 -29.12 -7.60
CA ARG A 173 31.96 -29.29 -9.03
C ARG A 173 33.42 -28.94 -9.40
N GLY A 174 34.24 -28.58 -8.44
CA GLY A 174 35.65 -28.28 -8.65
C GLY A 174 35.96 -26.90 -9.22
N LEU A 175 35.00 -25.96 -9.10
CA LEU A 175 35.24 -24.57 -9.51
C LEU A 175 36.05 -23.86 -8.43
N GLU A 176 37.28 -23.44 -8.77
CA GLU A 176 38.24 -22.84 -7.84
C GLU A 176 38.17 -21.31 -7.83
N HIS A 177 37.73 -20.68 -8.93
CA HIS A 177 37.65 -19.25 -9.08
C HIS A 177 36.18 -18.81 -9.22
N LEU A 178 35.64 -18.17 -8.19
CA LEU A 178 34.28 -17.69 -8.15
C LEU A 178 34.28 -16.16 -8.07
N VAL A 179 33.48 -15.51 -8.92
CA VAL A 179 33.28 -14.06 -8.93
C VAL A 179 31.85 -13.76 -8.63
N LEU A 180 31.62 -12.90 -7.65
CA LEU A 180 30.31 -12.34 -7.30
C LEU A 180 30.19 -10.95 -7.92
N LEU A 181 29.08 -10.74 -8.64
CA LEU A 181 28.75 -9.44 -9.20
C LEU A 181 27.58 -8.85 -8.40
N PHE A 182 27.80 -7.72 -7.77
CA PHE A 182 26.78 -6.92 -7.12
C PHE A 182 26.45 -5.69 -7.96
N SER A 183 25.19 -5.34 -8.04
CA SER A 183 24.76 -4.13 -8.76
C SER A 183 25.04 -2.85 -7.97
N ARG A 184 25.33 -2.98 -6.67
CA ARG A 184 25.57 -1.87 -5.73
C ARG A 184 26.43 -2.34 -4.58
N ASP A 185 27.13 -1.41 -3.95
CA ASP A 185 28.02 -1.59 -2.79
C ASP A 185 27.44 -1.01 -1.48
N ASN A 186 26.21 -0.47 -1.51
CA ASN A 186 25.52 0.05 -0.35
C ASN A 186 24.56 -0.98 0.27
N GLU A 187 24.32 -0.86 1.56
CA GLU A 187 23.33 -1.66 2.28
C GLU A 187 21.92 -1.44 1.68
N SER A 188 21.41 -2.46 1.05
CA SER A 188 20.06 -2.49 0.53
C SER A 188 19.53 -3.93 0.57
N SER A 189 18.24 -4.12 0.39
CA SER A 189 17.64 -5.46 0.29
C SER A 189 18.20 -6.33 -0.84
N ALA A 190 19.12 -5.81 -1.65
CA ALA A 190 19.79 -6.52 -2.74
C ALA A 190 21.28 -6.87 -2.42
N THR A 191 21.80 -6.43 -1.28
CA THR A 191 23.07 -6.85 -0.68
C THR A 191 22.79 -7.71 0.53
#